data_7bcff995e78436ecd30b1235ac28bfda
#
_entry.id   7bcff995e78436ecd30b1235ac28bfda
#
_cell.length_a   1.000
_cell.length_b   1.000
_cell.length_c   1.000
_cell.angle_alpha   90.00
_cell.angle_beta   90.00
_cell.angle_gamma   90.00
#
_symmetry.space_group_name_H-M   'P 1'
#
loop_
_entity.id
_entity.type
_entity.pdbx_description
1 polymer ?
#
loop_
_entity_poly.entity_id
_entity_poly.type
_entity_poly.pdbx_seq_one_letter_code
_entity_poly.pdbx_strand_id
1 'polypeptide(L)'
;MADHTLLVPGTQATSLADQDGTVVYNAVRVSLGLQKDDLGGRPPEEWERLLSIEQEPGTWKASRTSLEPGTEVTPHSVVGAPYERMLSFAEAWPYDWRMDIRYNAQLLLEHMRTNKPASGRFNLIGHSQGGLVIILASKLTFDINEFSRLVARVVLVGSPLAGTMRATEALLWGSEGLGSAHMAAARGMALSWPALYQMLPVWKAVVKPDGHPAPDDQQLLQPGGWPGAFGEGIQEDLLLRAREAADLMHGPFARLGSGTMAMALLGKRQLTPVEVARDGDLLPVEHEYARREQGDDLVPYRTTLDWGGSSYGDRVLGLTGRPEAHAFLCNDPEALDATRRFLAADAPPPPTAPPARAPDSSYHGAIPVTADPTVPVPG
;
A
#
# COMPACT_ATOMS: atom_id res chain seq x y z
N MET A 1 -17.52 3.57 -26.52
CA MET A 1 -17.67 4.62 -25.49
C MET A 1 -16.42 4.55 -24.62
N ALA A 2 -15.73 5.66 -24.38
CA ALA A 2 -14.49 5.64 -23.61
C ALA A 2 -14.82 5.48 -22.11
N ASP A 3 -14.25 4.45 -21.48
CA ASP A 3 -14.27 4.30 -20.04
C ASP A 3 -13.42 5.43 -19.41
N HIS A 4 -13.83 5.92 -18.24
CA HIS A 4 -13.09 6.94 -17.52
C HIS A 4 -11.95 6.29 -16.73
N THR A 5 -10.72 6.73 -16.92
CA THR A 5 -9.55 6.13 -16.28
C THR A 5 -9.07 6.99 -15.11
N LEU A 6 -9.02 6.40 -13.90
CA LEU A 6 -8.46 7.02 -12.70
C LEU A 6 -7.12 6.38 -12.32
N LEU A 7 -6.16 7.21 -11.93
CA LEU A 7 -4.91 6.82 -11.31
C LEU A 7 -4.99 7.06 -9.79
N VAL A 8 -4.88 5.99 -9.01
CA VAL A 8 -4.78 6.00 -7.55
C VAL A 8 -3.29 5.86 -7.19
N PRO A 9 -2.64 6.93 -6.69
CA PRO A 9 -1.19 6.97 -6.51
C PRO A 9 -0.71 6.13 -5.32
N GLY A 10 0.61 6.01 -5.19
CA GLY A 10 1.25 5.33 -4.05
C GLY A 10 1.39 6.20 -2.81
N THR A 11 1.99 5.62 -1.78
CA THR A 11 2.37 6.30 -0.52
C THR A 11 3.22 7.53 -0.83
N GLN A 12 2.96 8.63 -0.13
CA GLN A 12 3.68 9.91 -0.29
C GLN A 12 3.53 10.58 -1.66
N ALA A 13 2.80 9.99 -2.59
CA ALA A 13 2.65 10.50 -3.95
C ALA A 13 1.49 11.50 -4.11
N THR A 14 0.74 11.77 -3.05
CA THR A 14 -0.17 12.90 -2.94
C THR A 14 0.49 13.96 -2.05
N SER A 15 0.58 15.19 -2.53
CA SER A 15 0.96 16.33 -1.70
C SER A 15 -0.15 16.62 -0.69
N LEU A 16 0.23 17.08 0.49
CA LEU A 16 -0.68 17.42 1.55
C LEU A 16 -0.66 18.95 1.78
N ALA A 17 -1.83 19.53 2.03
CA ALA A 17 -1.97 20.95 2.32
C ALA A 17 -2.75 21.18 3.62
N ASP A 18 -2.51 22.31 4.27
CA ASP A 18 -3.32 22.77 5.40
C ASP A 18 -4.65 23.34 4.94
N GLN A 19 -5.48 23.79 5.89
CA GLN A 19 -6.79 24.36 5.63
C GLN A 19 -6.75 25.65 4.77
N ASP A 20 -5.61 26.33 4.70
CA ASP A 20 -5.42 27.54 3.89
C ASP A 20 -4.94 27.21 2.47
N GLY A 21 -4.76 25.93 2.16
CA GLY A 21 -4.26 25.44 0.88
C GLY A 21 -2.74 25.52 0.72
N THR A 22 -2.01 25.83 1.80
CA THR A 22 -0.55 25.83 1.78
C THR A 22 -0.05 24.39 1.78
N VAL A 23 0.77 24.01 0.78
CA VAL A 23 1.35 22.68 0.68
C VAL A 23 2.36 22.47 1.81
N VAL A 24 2.01 21.61 2.76
CA VAL A 24 2.84 21.25 3.93
C VAL A 24 3.71 20.02 3.69
N TYR A 25 3.39 19.20 2.69
CA TYR A 25 4.19 18.05 2.30
C TYR A 25 4.16 17.79 0.80
N ASN A 26 5.33 17.57 0.20
CA ASN A 26 5.47 17.12 -1.19
C ASN A 26 6.74 16.25 -1.33
N ALA A 27 6.57 14.97 -1.65
CA ALA A 27 7.66 13.99 -1.70
C ALA A 27 8.80 14.37 -2.66
N VAL A 28 8.49 14.96 -3.82
CA VAL A 28 9.53 15.38 -4.77
C VAL A 28 10.36 16.52 -4.21
N ARG A 29 9.74 17.49 -3.58
CA ARG A 29 10.47 18.60 -2.93
C ARG A 29 11.37 18.09 -1.81
N VAL A 30 10.86 17.14 -0.99
CA VAL A 30 11.63 16.49 0.08
C VAL A 30 12.84 15.76 -0.49
N SER A 31 12.65 14.90 -1.50
CA SER A 31 13.73 14.09 -2.08
C SER A 31 14.78 14.92 -2.82
N LEU A 32 14.39 16.06 -3.38
CA LEU A 32 15.32 17.01 -4.02
C LEU A 32 16.00 17.95 -3.00
N GLY A 33 15.66 17.84 -1.72
CA GLY A 33 16.17 18.76 -0.70
C GLY A 33 15.60 20.18 -0.78
N LEU A 34 14.66 20.44 -1.69
CA LEU A 34 14.04 21.74 -1.90
C LEU A 34 13.06 22.11 -0.79
N GLN A 35 12.54 21.11 -0.08
CA GLN A 35 11.58 21.32 1.00
C GLN A 35 12.24 21.63 2.35
N LYS A 36 13.58 21.53 2.47
CA LYS A 36 14.29 21.99 3.67
C LYS A 36 14.01 23.45 4.00
N ASP A 37 13.80 24.26 2.96
CA ASP A 37 13.51 25.69 3.10
C ASP A 37 12.01 26.00 3.09
N ASP A 38 11.20 25.20 2.38
CA ASP A 38 9.74 25.45 2.20
C ASP A 38 8.91 25.05 3.44
N LEU A 39 9.42 24.17 4.30
CA LEU A 39 8.81 23.91 5.60
C LEU A 39 9.22 24.95 6.65
N GLY A 40 9.74 26.06 6.19
CA GLY A 40 9.98 27.25 7.00
C GLY A 40 11.02 27.07 8.09
N GLY A 41 11.96 26.14 7.92
CA GLY A 41 12.95 25.83 8.94
C GLY A 41 12.35 25.26 10.22
N ARG A 42 11.17 24.63 10.14
CA ARG A 42 10.51 23.97 11.27
C ARG A 42 11.41 22.89 11.87
N PRO A 43 11.53 22.81 13.20
CA PRO A 43 12.27 21.75 13.86
C PRO A 43 11.57 20.39 13.68
N PRO A 44 12.30 19.26 13.82
CA PRO A 44 11.77 17.91 13.58
C PRO A 44 10.50 17.59 14.37
N GLU A 45 10.39 18.05 15.60
CA GLU A 45 9.23 17.85 16.48
C GLU A 45 7.97 18.58 16.01
N GLU A 46 8.11 19.72 15.33
CA GLU A 46 6.97 20.40 14.70
C GLU A 46 6.49 19.64 13.46
N TRP A 47 7.41 19.06 12.71
CA TRP A 47 7.11 18.17 11.60
C TRP A 47 6.32 16.95 12.07
N GLU A 48 6.80 16.33 13.13
CA GLU A 48 6.14 15.18 13.73
C GLU A 48 4.70 15.51 14.08
N ARG A 49 4.46 16.65 14.76
CA ARG A 49 3.09 17.07 15.08
C ARG A 49 2.24 17.34 13.83
N LEU A 50 2.82 18.01 12.81
CA LEU A 50 2.09 18.40 11.61
C LEU A 50 1.63 17.19 10.78
N LEU A 51 2.47 16.15 10.65
CA LEU A 51 2.21 14.98 9.80
C LEU A 51 1.72 13.75 10.57
N SER A 52 1.75 13.76 11.89
CA SER A 52 1.10 12.72 12.70
C SER A 52 -0.41 12.87 12.69
N ILE A 53 -1.10 11.75 12.77
CA ILE A 53 -2.58 11.70 12.81
C ILE A 53 -3.04 11.00 14.07
N GLU A 54 -4.26 11.29 14.49
CA GLU A 54 -4.94 10.62 15.60
C GLU A 54 -6.14 9.86 15.07
N GLN A 55 -6.28 8.59 15.46
CA GLN A 55 -7.37 7.75 15.01
C GLN A 55 -8.63 7.95 15.85
N GLU A 56 -9.79 7.95 15.20
CA GLU A 56 -11.07 7.91 15.89
C GLU A 56 -11.34 6.47 16.34
N PRO A 57 -11.53 6.22 17.65
CA PRO A 57 -11.79 4.88 18.15
C PRO A 57 -13.02 4.22 17.51
N GLY A 58 -12.90 2.96 17.13
CA GLY A 58 -14.01 2.19 16.55
C GLY A 58 -14.35 2.54 15.11
N THR A 59 -13.61 3.42 14.46
CA THR A 59 -13.78 3.78 13.04
C THR A 59 -12.47 3.69 12.27
N TRP A 60 -12.52 3.76 10.95
CA TRP A 60 -11.32 3.84 10.10
C TRP A 60 -10.90 5.29 9.83
N LYS A 61 -11.65 6.25 10.33
CA LYS A 61 -11.40 7.67 10.14
C LYS A 61 -10.40 8.18 11.17
N ALA A 62 -9.63 9.19 10.81
CA ALA A 62 -8.85 9.96 11.78
C ALA A 62 -9.75 10.99 12.47
N SER A 63 -9.60 11.11 13.79
CA SER A 63 -10.20 12.20 14.57
C SER A 63 -9.46 13.52 14.34
N ARG A 64 -8.15 13.42 14.06
CA ARG A 64 -7.30 14.57 13.69
C ARG A 64 -6.35 14.20 12.58
N THR A 65 -6.24 15.05 11.58
CA THR A 65 -5.34 14.89 10.42
C THR A 65 -3.97 15.56 10.62
N SER A 66 -3.82 16.25 11.74
CA SER A 66 -2.57 16.81 12.26
C SER A 66 -2.66 16.90 13.78
N LEU A 67 -1.55 16.67 14.50
CA LEU A 67 -1.45 16.93 15.93
C LEU A 67 -1.03 18.37 16.25
N GLU A 68 -0.70 19.17 15.23
CA GLU A 68 -0.47 20.61 15.37
C GLU A 68 -1.81 21.29 15.75
N PRO A 69 -1.87 22.05 16.84
CA PRO A 69 -3.12 22.66 17.29
C PRO A 69 -3.75 23.61 16.25
N GLY A 70 -5.03 23.40 15.98
CA GLY A 70 -5.79 24.23 15.05
C GLY A 70 -5.47 24.01 13.57
N THR A 71 -4.70 22.97 13.24
CA THR A 71 -4.33 22.64 11.88
C THR A 71 -5.02 21.36 11.41
N GLU A 72 -5.65 21.42 10.24
CA GLU A 72 -6.08 20.25 9.48
C GLU A 72 -5.19 20.08 8.25
N VAL A 73 -4.80 18.83 7.97
CA VAL A 73 -3.99 18.51 6.81
C VAL A 73 -4.75 17.54 5.92
N THR A 74 -4.92 17.92 4.66
CA THR A 74 -5.74 17.19 3.68
C THR A 74 -4.98 16.89 2.40
N PRO A 75 -5.41 15.89 1.60
CA PRO A 75 -4.82 15.65 0.30
C PRO A 75 -5.07 16.83 -0.65
N HIS A 76 -4.04 17.25 -1.38
CA HIS A 76 -4.09 18.41 -2.27
C HIS A 76 -3.99 18.00 -3.74
N SER A 77 -2.86 17.46 -4.17
CA SER A 77 -2.64 17.07 -5.56
C SER A 77 -1.69 15.89 -5.70
N VAL A 78 -1.82 15.12 -6.78
CA VAL A 78 -0.87 14.05 -7.07
C VAL A 78 0.44 14.62 -7.58
N VAL A 79 1.55 14.13 -7.04
CA VAL A 79 2.90 14.52 -7.45
C VAL A 79 3.16 14.03 -8.88
N GLY A 80 3.41 14.96 -9.81
CA GLY A 80 3.45 14.67 -11.25
C GLY A 80 4.60 13.76 -11.68
N ALA A 81 5.82 14.00 -11.20
CA ALA A 81 7.02 13.37 -11.72
C ALA A 81 6.99 11.82 -11.81
N PRO A 82 6.50 11.06 -10.81
CA PRO A 82 6.39 9.60 -10.91
C PRO A 82 5.33 9.11 -11.88
N TYR A 83 4.39 9.98 -12.31
CA TYR A 83 3.19 9.61 -13.05
C TYR A 83 2.98 10.37 -14.36
N GLU A 84 3.91 11.23 -14.76
CA GLU A 84 3.76 12.16 -15.90
C GLU A 84 3.19 11.47 -17.14
N ARG A 85 3.70 10.29 -17.48
CA ARG A 85 3.26 9.55 -18.66
C ARG A 85 1.91 8.87 -18.48
N MET A 86 1.59 8.36 -17.28
CA MET A 86 0.27 7.80 -16.98
C MET A 86 -0.80 8.89 -16.97
N LEU A 87 -0.51 10.06 -16.44
CA LEU A 87 -1.42 11.21 -16.39
C LEU A 87 -1.76 11.79 -17.77
N SER A 88 -1.05 11.38 -18.83
CA SER A 88 -1.43 11.72 -20.20
C SER A 88 -2.72 11.06 -20.68
N PHE A 89 -3.21 10.01 -19.98
CA PHE A 89 -4.42 9.26 -20.33
C PHE A 89 -5.25 8.80 -19.13
N ALA A 90 -4.88 9.18 -17.91
CA ALA A 90 -5.62 8.90 -16.68
C ALA A 90 -5.76 10.17 -15.85
N GLU A 91 -6.88 10.34 -15.18
CA GLU A 91 -7.10 11.39 -14.20
C GLU A 91 -6.57 10.96 -12.84
N ALA A 92 -5.86 11.84 -12.14
CA ALA A 92 -5.35 11.56 -10.81
C ALA A 92 -6.45 11.64 -9.75
N TRP A 93 -6.49 10.67 -8.85
CA TRP A 93 -7.36 10.70 -7.68
C TRP A 93 -6.50 10.82 -6.41
N PRO A 94 -6.30 12.04 -5.87
CA PRO A 94 -5.49 12.27 -4.68
C PRO A 94 -6.22 11.78 -3.42
N TYR A 95 -5.46 11.21 -2.47
CA TYR A 95 -5.97 10.77 -1.18
C TYR A 95 -4.90 10.93 -0.10
N ASP A 96 -5.30 10.93 1.16
CA ASP A 96 -4.38 10.98 2.28
C ASP A 96 -3.79 9.59 2.55
N TRP A 97 -2.57 9.38 2.08
CA TRP A 97 -1.84 8.13 2.15
C TRP A 97 -1.43 7.70 3.57
N ARG A 98 -1.59 8.56 4.58
CA ARG A 98 -1.33 8.26 5.99
C ARG A 98 -2.48 7.48 6.64
N MET A 99 -3.71 7.71 6.14
CA MET A 99 -4.95 7.17 6.68
C MET A 99 -5.08 5.66 6.53
N ASP A 100 -5.97 5.07 7.33
CA ASP A 100 -6.41 3.69 7.14
C ASP A 100 -6.78 3.44 5.67
N ILE A 101 -6.20 2.42 5.05
CA ILE A 101 -6.41 2.13 3.63
C ILE A 101 -7.89 1.81 3.36
N ARG A 102 -8.60 1.22 4.32
CA ARG A 102 -10.06 0.95 4.22
C ARG A 102 -10.86 2.25 4.17
N TYR A 103 -10.47 3.28 4.92
CA TYR A 103 -11.09 4.59 4.84
C TYR A 103 -10.91 5.21 3.45
N ASN A 104 -9.70 5.19 2.91
CA ASN A 104 -9.44 5.65 1.55
C ASN A 104 -10.21 4.82 0.50
N ALA A 105 -10.35 3.52 0.74
CA ALA A 105 -11.14 2.65 -0.13
C ALA A 105 -12.64 3.01 -0.12
N GLN A 106 -13.21 3.38 1.04
CA GLN A 106 -14.58 3.91 1.13
C GLN A 106 -14.73 5.21 0.35
N LEU A 107 -13.78 6.14 0.49
CA LEU A 107 -13.79 7.41 -0.24
C LEU A 107 -13.71 7.19 -1.77
N LEU A 108 -12.86 6.26 -2.22
CA LEU A 108 -12.78 5.90 -3.64
C LEU A 108 -14.11 5.30 -4.15
N LEU A 109 -14.71 4.41 -3.37
CA LEU A 109 -15.98 3.78 -3.73
C LEU A 109 -17.10 4.82 -3.81
N GLU A 110 -17.17 5.75 -2.86
CA GLU A 110 -18.13 6.85 -2.86
C GLU A 110 -17.90 7.79 -4.04
N HIS A 111 -16.65 8.13 -4.34
CA HIS A 111 -16.30 8.91 -5.53
C HIS A 111 -16.82 8.25 -6.81
N MET A 112 -16.60 6.94 -6.96
CA MET A 112 -17.09 6.20 -8.14
C MET A 112 -18.62 6.12 -8.22
N ARG A 113 -19.31 6.02 -7.09
CA ARG A 113 -20.78 6.03 -7.04
C ARG A 113 -21.36 7.37 -7.48
N THR A 114 -20.77 8.45 -6.98
CA THR A 114 -21.22 9.83 -7.21
C THR A 114 -20.89 10.32 -8.61
N ASN A 115 -19.68 9.98 -9.10
CA ASN A 115 -19.15 10.47 -10.38
C ASN A 115 -19.20 9.42 -11.49
N LYS A 116 -20.14 8.48 -11.39
CA LYS A 116 -20.27 7.43 -12.40
C LYS A 116 -20.43 8.04 -13.80
N PRO A 117 -19.60 7.63 -14.79
CA PRO A 117 -19.73 8.11 -16.16
C PRO A 117 -21.16 7.88 -16.70
N ALA A 118 -21.70 8.83 -17.47
CA ALA A 118 -23.01 8.71 -18.09
C ALA A 118 -23.12 7.48 -19.00
N SER A 119 -21.99 7.05 -19.56
CA SER A 119 -21.84 5.82 -20.32
C SER A 119 -20.48 5.19 -20.02
N GLY A 120 -20.44 3.86 -19.88
CA GLY A 120 -19.22 3.14 -19.55
C GLY A 120 -19.03 2.93 -18.04
N ARG A 121 -17.82 2.55 -17.69
CA ARG A 121 -17.37 2.26 -16.33
C ARG A 121 -16.00 2.90 -16.09
N PHE A 122 -15.54 2.89 -14.84
CA PHE A 122 -14.18 3.28 -14.54
C PHE A 122 -13.17 2.20 -14.97
N ASN A 123 -12.01 2.64 -15.42
CA ASN A 123 -10.78 1.88 -15.38
C ASN A 123 -9.93 2.44 -14.24
N LEU A 124 -9.36 1.59 -13.41
CA LEU A 124 -8.55 1.99 -12.27
C LEU A 124 -7.11 1.54 -12.47
N ILE A 125 -6.17 2.46 -12.29
CA ILE A 125 -4.75 2.18 -12.24
C ILE A 125 -4.30 2.47 -10.81
N GLY A 126 -3.87 1.44 -10.07
CA GLY A 126 -3.33 1.58 -8.71
C GLY A 126 -1.84 1.39 -8.70
N HIS A 127 -1.08 2.39 -8.27
CA HIS A 127 0.34 2.27 -8.02
C HIS A 127 0.62 2.05 -6.54
N SER A 128 1.49 1.08 -6.23
CA SER A 128 1.93 0.86 -4.85
C SER A 128 0.71 0.72 -3.89
N GLN A 129 0.65 1.48 -2.80
CA GLN A 129 -0.48 1.54 -1.86
C GLN A 129 -1.84 1.79 -2.56
N GLY A 130 -1.86 2.56 -3.64
CA GLY A 130 -3.09 2.83 -4.40
C GLY A 130 -3.76 1.56 -4.93
N GLY A 131 -2.99 0.51 -5.20
CA GLY A 131 -3.54 -0.80 -5.55
C GLY A 131 -4.26 -1.47 -4.38
N LEU A 132 -3.77 -1.31 -3.14
CA LEU A 132 -4.46 -1.81 -1.95
C LEU A 132 -5.78 -1.07 -1.72
N VAL A 133 -5.79 0.25 -1.94
CA VAL A 133 -7.03 1.06 -1.89
C VAL A 133 -8.08 0.52 -2.86
N ILE A 134 -7.69 0.23 -4.10
CA ILE A 134 -8.60 -0.34 -5.13
C ILE A 134 -9.11 -1.72 -4.71
N ILE A 135 -8.23 -2.60 -4.23
CA ILE A 135 -8.61 -3.95 -3.81
C ILE A 135 -9.58 -3.87 -2.64
N LEU A 136 -9.29 -3.08 -1.61
CA LEU A 136 -10.19 -2.92 -0.48
C LEU A 136 -11.53 -2.28 -0.90
N ALA A 137 -11.54 -1.30 -1.81
CA ALA A 137 -12.79 -0.75 -2.35
C ALA A 137 -13.69 -1.84 -2.96
N SER A 138 -13.11 -2.84 -3.62
CA SER A 138 -13.88 -3.97 -4.16
C SER A 138 -14.49 -4.88 -3.08
N LYS A 139 -13.94 -4.87 -1.85
CA LYS A 139 -14.42 -5.67 -0.72
C LYS A 139 -15.48 -4.96 0.11
N LEU A 140 -15.53 -3.63 0.02
CA LEU A 140 -16.46 -2.79 0.78
C LEU A 140 -17.77 -2.53 0.03
N THR A 141 -18.02 -3.23 -1.09
CA THR A 141 -19.26 -3.13 -1.83
C THR A 141 -20.39 -3.93 -1.16
N PHE A 142 -21.62 -3.46 -1.28
CA PHE A 142 -22.81 -4.12 -0.70
C PHE A 142 -23.11 -5.47 -1.34
N ASP A 143 -22.78 -5.62 -2.63
CA ASP A 143 -22.90 -6.90 -3.35
C ASP A 143 -21.68 -7.12 -4.26
N ILE A 144 -21.38 -8.40 -4.51
CA ILE A 144 -20.23 -8.81 -5.32
C ILE A 144 -20.23 -8.24 -6.76
N ASN A 145 -21.38 -7.85 -7.26
CA ASN A 145 -21.54 -7.31 -8.62
C ASN A 145 -21.47 -5.78 -8.65
N GLU A 146 -21.57 -5.10 -7.51
CA GLU A 146 -21.53 -3.63 -7.46
C GLU A 146 -20.23 -3.10 -8.02
N PHE A 147 -19.09 -3.63 -7.55
CA PHE A 147 -17.79 -3.20 -8.07
C PHE A 147 -17.68 -3.41 -9.59
N SER A 148 -18.17 -4.54 -10.09
CA SER A 148 -18.17 -4.83 -11.53
C SER A 148 -19.07 -3.92 -12.35
N ARG A 149 -20.13 -3.37 -11.75
CA ARG A 149 -20.97 -2.34 -12.38
C ARG A 149 -20.32 -0.98 -12.45
N LEU A 150 -19.38 -0.71 -11.56
CA LEU A 150 -18.64 0.55 -11.49
C LEU A 150 -17.32 0.48 -12.26
N VAL A 151 -16.61 -0.65 -12.20
CA VAL A 151 -15.23 -0.80 -12.67
C VAL A 151 -15.13 -1.87 -13.75
N ALA A 152 -14.60 -1.49 -14.90
CA ALA A 152 -14.36 -2.39 -16.03
C ALA A 152 -13.02 -3.11 -15.90
N ARG A 153 -11.97 -2.37 -15.57
CA ARG A 153 -10.58 -2.87 -15.53
C ARG A 153 -9.81 -2.30 -14.35
N VAL A 154 -8.90 -3.12 -13.84
CA VAL A 154 -7.95 -2.73 -12.78
C VAL A 154 -6.55 -3.08 -13.25
N VAL A 155 -5.64 -2.12 -13.18
CA VAL A 155 -4.20 -2.33 -13.39
C VAL A 155 -3.48 -2.01 -12.08
N LEU A 156 -2.76 -2.97 -11.54
CA LEU A 156 -1.98 -2.82 -10.31
C LEU A 156 -0.50 -2.74 -10.67
N VAL A 157 0.14 -1.62 -10.39
CA VAL A 157 1.54 -1.37 -10.73
C VAL A 157 2.37 -1.35 -9.45
N GLY A 158 3.23 -2.34 -9.26
CA GLY A 158 4.08 -2.44 -8.07
C GLY A 158 3.32 -2.43 -6.74
N SER A 159 2.10 -2.95 -6.69
CA SER A 159 1.29 -2.89 -5.46
C SER A 159 1.72 -3.98 -4.46
N PRO A 160 2.01 -3.62 -3.19
CA PRO A 160 2.46 -4.54 -2.16
C PRO A 160 1.29 -5.34 -1.58
N LEU A 161 0.68 -6.22 -2.39
CA LEU A 161 -0.53 -6.96 -2.00
C LEU A 161 -0.33 -7.89 -0.81
N ALA A 162 0.90 -8.35 -0.59
CA ALA A 162 1.28 -9.14 0.57
C ALA A 162 2.03 -8.31 1.63
N GLY A 163 2.13 -7.00 1.45
CA GLY A 163 2.93 -6.12 2.29
C GLY A 163 4.36 -5.91 1.77
N THR A 164 5.18 -5.23 2.57
CA THR A 164 6.57 -4.88 2.23
C THR A 164 7.43 -4.72 3.48
N MET A 165 8.70 -5.11 3.40
CA MET A 165 9.68 -4.86 4.48
C MET A 165 9.98 -3.37 4.68
N ARG A 166 9.75 -2.53 3.67
CA ARG A 166 9.90 -1.06 3.81
C ARG A 166 8.91 -0.45 4.82
N ALA A 167 7.72 -1.04 4.98
CA ALA A 167 6.81 -0.62 6.06
C ALA A 167 7.39 -0.94 7.44
N THR A 168 8.04 -2.10 7.58
CA THR A 168 8.75 -2.49 8.80
C THR A 168 9.90 -1.52 9.11
N GLU A 169 10.70 -1.19 8.11
CA GLU A 169 11.79 -0.21 8.27
C GLU A 169 11.28 1.15 8.74
N ALA A 170 10.21 1.66 8.12
CA ALA A 170 9.64 2.95 8.48
C ALA A 170 9.17 2.98 9.95
N LEU A 171 8.60 1.89 10.45
CA LEU A 171 8.17 1.77 11.85
C LEU A 171 9.33 1.57 12.82
N LEU A 172 10.44 0.97 12.39
CA LEU A 172 11.62 0.72 13.23
C LEU A 172 12.53 1.95 13.30
N TRP A 173 12.84 2.52 12.15
CA TRP A 173 13.91 3.52 12.04
C TRP A 173 13.44 4.85 11.44
N GLY A 174 12.22 4.92 10.92
CA GLY A 174 11.72 6.07 10.16
C GLY A 174 11.96 5.92 8.66
N SER A 175 11.48 6.87 7.89
CA SER A 175 11.63 6.87 6.42
C SER A 175 12.88 7.63 6.01
N GLU A 176 13.77 7.00 5.23
CA GLU A 176 14.97 7.64 4.66
C GLU A 176 14.66 8.89 3.81
N GLY A 177 13.47 8.98 3.25
CA GLY A 177 13.03 10.12 2.44
C GLY A 177 13.06 11.47 3.18
N LEU A 178 13.18 11.48 4.52
CA LEU A 178 13.25 12.69 5.33
C LEU A 178 14.68 13.04 5.79
N GLY A 179 15.68 12.24 5.42
CA GLY A 179 17.09 12.43 5.78
C GLY A 179 17.43 12.03 7.20
N SER A 180 18.69 11.63 7.43
CA SER A 180 19.15 11.04 8.70
C SER A 180 18.98 11.96 9.92
N ALA A 181 19.09 13.27 9.73
CA ALA A 181 18.92 14.25 10.82
C ALA A 181 17.49 14.29 11.39
N HIS A 182 16.52 13.71 10.68
CA HIS A 182 15.10 13.73 11.06
C HIS A 182 14.52 12.33 11.27
N MET A 183 15.35 11.29 11.34
CA MET A 183 14.90 9.89 11.43
C MET A 183 13.99 9.64 12.65
N ALA A 184 14.30 10.22 13.81
CA ALA A 184 13.48 10.06 15.01
C ALA A 184 12.06 10.64 14.81
N ALA A 185 11.97 11.87 14.27
CA ALA A 185 10.70 12.50 13.95
C ALA A 185 9.96 11.74 12.83
N ALA A 186 10.71 11.25 11.84
CA ALA A 186 10.16 10.41 10.78
C ALA A 186 9.53 9.12 11.33
N ARG A 187 10.20 8.48 12.31
CA ARG A 187 9.66 7.33 13.02
C ARG A 187 8.41 7.69 13.84
N GLY A 188 8.45 8.79 14.59
CA GLY A 188 7.30 9.27 15.37
C GLY A 188 6.06 9.46 14.51
N MET A 189 6.21 10.12 13.35
CA MET A 189 5.13 10.26 12.38
C MET A 189 4.63 8.88 11.87
N ALA A 190 5.55 8.03 11.43
CA ALA A 190 5.25 6.71 10.88
C ALA A 190 4.43 5.84 11.84
N LEU A 191 4.77 5.90 13.13
CA LEU A 191 4.05 5.18 14.19
C LEU A 191 2.58 5.60 14.34
N SER A 192 2.17 6.76 13.83
CA SER A 192 0.79 7.24 13.85
C SER A 192 -0.01 6.86 12.59
N TRP A 193 0.62 6.33 11.53
CA TRP A 193 -0.02 6.09 10.23
C TRP A 193 -0.54 4.66 10.08
N PRO A 194 -1.84 4.39 10.19
CA PRO A 194 -2.40 3.04 10.06
C PRO A 194 -2.06 2.40 8.71
N ALA A 195 -1.92 3.19 7.64
CA ALA A 195 -1.56 2.67 6.33
C ALA A 195 -0.21 1.92 6.32
N LEU A 196 0.78 2.35 7.11
CA LEU A 196 2.06 1.63 7.20
C LEU A 196 1.90 0.28 7.87
N TYR A 197 1.11 0.19 8.94
CA TYR A 197 0.82 -1.08 9.59
C TYR A 197 0.08 -2.04 8.63
N GLN A 198 -0.81 -1.51 7.80
CA GLN A 198 -1.56 -2.28 6.80
C GLN A 198 -0.72 -2.72 5.59
N MET A 199 0.49 -2.19 5.47
CA MET A 199 1.49 -2.64 4.49
C MET A 199 2.58 -3.54 5.11
N LEU A 200 2.45 -3.93 6.38
CA LEU A 200 3.36 -4.91 6.98
C LEU A 200 3.22 -6.27 6.28
N PRO A 201 4.32 -7.05 6.20
CA PRO A 201 4.31 -8.38 5.63
C PRO A 201 3.26 -9.31 6.25
N VAL A 202 2.44 -9.94 5.41
CA VAL A 202 1.49 -10.99 5.83
C VAL A 202 2.12 -12.39 5.79
N TRP A 203 3.33 -12.53 5.25
CA TRP A 203 4.11 -13.75 5.28
C TRP A 203 5.01 -13.81 6.52
N LYS A 204 5.60 -14.97 6.78
CA LYS A 204 6.55 -15.15 7.89
C LYS A 204 7.88 -14.47 7.56
N ALA A 205 7.95 -13.17 7.82
CA ALA A 205 9.10 -12.32 7.50
C ALA A 205 10.17 -12.31 8.59
N VAL A 206 9.84 -12.68 9.84
CA VAL A 206 10.81 -12.76 10.92
C VAL A 206 11.35 -14.18 11.00
N VAL A 207 12.69 -14.31 10.91
CA VAL A 207 13.40 -15.57 11.03
C VAL A 207 14.37 -15.56 12.22
N LYS A 208 14.67 -16.72 12.77
CA LYS A 208 15.72 -16.89 13.79
C LYS A 208 17.11 -16.84 13.15
N PRO A 209 18.20 -16.70 13.95
CA PRO A 209 19.57 -16.72 13.42
C PRO A 209 19.94 -17.98 12.64
N ASP A 210 19.27 -19.11 12.90
CA ASP A 210 19.42 -20.37 12.16
C ASP A 210 18.67 -20.41 10.82
N GLY A 211 17.97 -19.32 10.45
CA GLY A 211 17.19 -19.20 9.22
C GLY A 211 15.80 -19.81 9.26
N HIS A 212 15.40 -20.44 10.37
CA HIS A 212 14.04 -20.95 10.52
C HIS A 212 13.05 -19.83 10.86
N PRO A 213 11.79 -19.86 10.37
CA PRO A 213 10.79 -18.88 10.74
C PRO A 213 10.61 -18.79 12.26
N ALA A 214 10.51 -17.56 12.76
CA ALA A 214 10.11 -17.33 14.14
C ALA A 214 8.65 -17.80 14.37
N PRO A 215 8.24 -18.08 15.63
CA PRO A 215 6.87 -18.43 15.97
C PRO A 215 5.85 -17.38 15.45
N ASP A 216 4.60 -17.80 15.27
CA ASP A 216 3.56 -16.94 14.68
C ASP A 216 3.27 -15.70 15.51
N ASP A 217 3.32 -15.81 16.83
CA ASP A 217 3.16 -14.70 17.77
C ASP A 217 4.33 -13.69 17.76
N GLN A 218 5.44 -14.05 17.12
CA GLN A 218 6.62 -13.21 16.93
C GLN A 218 6.75 -12.63 15.50
N GLN A 219 5.72 -12.78 14.67
CA GLN A 219 5.69 -12.18 13.32
C GLN A 219 5.21 -10.71 13.38
N LEU A 220 5.49 -9.94 12.33
CA LEU A 220 5.33 -8.48 12.30
C LEU A 220 3.90 -7.96 12.50
N LEU A 221 2.89 -8.75 12.19
CA LEU A 221 1.49 -8.41 12.46
C LEU A 221 1.05 -8.71 13.90
N GLN A 222 1.93 -9.24 14.73
CA GLN A 222 1.65 -9.56 16.14
C GLN A 222 2.44 -8.63 17.07
N PRO A 223 1.92 -8.30 18.26
CA PRO A 223 2.65 -7.48 19.23
C PRO A 223 4.01 -8.08 19.59
N GLY A 224 4.11 -9.41 19.72
CA GLY A 224 5.36 -10.12 20.00
C GLY A 224 6.41 -10.04 18.88
N GLY A 225 6.05 -9.56 17.71
CA GLY A 225 6.99 -9.26 16.62
C GLY A 225 7.86 -8.01 16.87
N TRP A 226 7.51 -7.21 17.88
CA TRP A 226 8.12 -5.92 18.17
C TRP A 226 8.73 -5.89 19.57
N PRO A 227 9.92 -6.46 19.77
CA PRO A 227 10.51 -6.62 21.09
C PRO A 227 11.21 -5.38 21.61
N GLY A 228 11.22 -5.23 22.94
CA GLY A 228 12.05 -4.25 23.66
C GLY A 228 11.91 -2.81 23.19
N ALA A 229 13.02 -2.10 23.08
CA ALA A 229 13.07 -0.70 22.66
C ALA A 229 12.53 -0.46 21.23
N PHE A 230 12.55 -1.46 20.37
CA PHE A 230 12.00 -1.35 19.00
C PHE A 230 10.49 -1.40 18.96
N GLY A 231 9.84 -2.00 19.96
CA GLY A 231 8.41 -1.98 20.13
C GLY A 231 7.89 -0.69 20.75
N GLU A 232 8.77 0.18 21.24
CA GLU A 232 8.37 1.47 21.82
C GLU A 232 7.61 2.31 20.78
N GLY A 233 6.39 2.70 21.12
CA GLY A 233 5.50 3.46 20.26
C GLY A 233 4.71 2.65 19.21
N ILE A 234 4.97 1.35 19.05
CA ILE A 234 4.12 0.48 18.22
C ILE A 234 2.73 0.39 18.86
N GLN A 235 1.70 0.68 18.07
CA GLN A 235 0.32 0.74 18.52
C GLN A 235 -0.38 -0.59 18.23
N GLU A 236 -0.80 -1.31 19.28
CA GLU A 236 -1.43 -2.62 19.15
C GLU A 236 -2.78 -2.56 18.42
N ASP A 237 -3.53 -1.47 18.58
CA ASP A 237 -4.76 -1.23 17.85
C ASP A 237 -4.52 -1.06 16.34
N LEU A 238 -3.42 -0.44 15.94
CA LEU A 238 -3.03 -0.35 14.52
C LEU A 238 -2.55 -1.69 13.96
N LEU A 239 -1.89 -2.53 14.78
CA LEU A 239 -1.60 -3.92 14.39
C LEU A 239 -2.89 -4.73 14.21
N LEU A 240 -3.88 -4.56 15.09
CA LEU A 240 -5.20 -5.19 14.93
C LEU A 240 -5.87 -4.74 13.62
N ARG A 241 -5.91 -3.45 13.36
CA ARG A 241 -6.44 -2.87 12.10
C ARG A 241 -5.72 -3.40 10.86
N ALA A 242 -4.41 -3.63 10.96
CA ALA A 242 -3.62 -4.21 9.87
C ALA A 242 -4.03 -5.66 9.58
N ARG A 243 -4.26 -6.47 10.63
CA ARG A 243 -4.78 -7.84 10.48
C ARG A 243 -6.15 -7.86 9.82
N GLU A 244 -7.08 -7.03 10.30
CA GLU A 244 -8.43 -6.91 9.71
C GLU A 244 -8.38 -6.51 8.22
N ALA A 245 -7.51 -5.56 7.85
CA ALA A 245 -7.33 -5.19 6.45
C ALA A 245 -6.73 -6.33 5.62
N ALA A 246 -5.75 -7.07 6.16
CA ALA A 246 -5.17 -8.25 5.52
C ALA A 246 -6.22 -9.35 5.31
N ASP A 247 -7.08 -9.61 6.30
CA ASP A 247 -8.18 -10.57 6.18
C ASP A 247 -9.16 -10.21 5.07
N LEU A 248 -9.51 -8.93 4.96
CA LEU A 248 -10.36 -8.44 3.88
C LEU A 248 -9.69 -8.62 2.51
N MET A 249 -8.39 -8.37 2.39
CA MET A 249 -7.66 -8.50 1.14
C MET A 249 -7.46 -9.95 0.70
N HIS A 250 -7.16 -10.85 1.65
CA HIS A 250 -6.73 -12.22 1.37
C HIS A 250 -7.76 -13.29 1.73
N GLY A 251 -8.92 -12.91 2.27
CA GLY A 251 -9.99 -13.82 2.65
C GLY A 251 -10.62 -14.55 1.46
N PRO A 252 -11.53 -15.50 1.72
CA PRO A 252 -12.14 -16.36 0.69
C PRO A 252 -12.93 -15.60 -0.38
N PHE A 253 -13.26 -14.34 -0.13
CA PHE A 253 -13.95 -13.45 -1.08
C PHE A 253 -12.96 -12.55 -1.85
N ALA A 254 -11.69 -12.91 -1.94
CA ALA A 254 -10.62 -12.09 -2.52
C ALA A 254 -10.75 -11.81 -4.04
N ARG A 255 -11.86 -12.12 -4.70
CA ARG A 255 -12.03 -11.89 -6.13
C ARG A 255 -12.65 -10.52 -6.41
N LEU A 256 -12.05 -9.79 -7.32
CA LEU A 256 -12.73 -8.72 -8.04
C LEU A 256 -13.93 -9.34 -8.75
N GLY A 257 -15.12 -8.75 -8.65
CA GLY A 257 -16.36 -9.34 -9.22
C GLY A 257 -16.21 -9.85 -10.65
N SER A 258 -17.00 -10.81 -11.07
CA SER A 258 -16.87 -11.56 -12.35
C SER A 258 -16.87 -10.69 -13.62
N GLY A 259 -17.30 -9.44 -13.54
CA GLY A 259 -17.33 -8.48 -14.66
C GLY A 259 -16.16 -7.50 -14.69
N THR A 260 -15.23 -7.57 -13.74
CA THR A 260 -14.03 -6.72 -13.68
C THR A 260 -12.79 -7.52 -14.06
N MET A 261 -11.99 -6.95 -14.94
CA MET A 261 -10.72 -7.53 -15.37
C MET A 261 -9.58 -6.91 -14.58
N ALA A 262 -8.58 -7.71 -14.23
CA ALA A 262 -7.41 -7.21 -13.54
C ALA A 262 -6.11 -7.65 -14.20
N MET A 263 -5.10 -6.78 -14.12
CA MET A 263 -3.72 -7.05 -14.51
C MET A 263 -2.78 -6.52 -13.42
N ALA A 264 -1.79 -7.30 -13.04
CA ALA A 264 -0.71 -6.85 -12.17
C ALA A 264 0.59 -6.70 -12.95
N LEU A 265 1.28 -5.59 -12.73
CA LEU A 265 2.59 -5.26 -13.27
C LEU A 265 3.58 -5.19 -12.11
N LEU A 266 4.55 -6.07 -12.07
CA LEU A 266 5.50 -6.19 -10.97
C LEU A 266 6.94 -6.10 -11.46
N GLY A 267 7.75 -5.27 -10.81
CA GLY A 267 9.18 -5.18 -11.12
C GLY A 267 9.93 -6.47 -10.74
N LYS A 268 10.99 -6.80 -11.48
CA LYS A 268 11.79 -8.01 -11.29
C LYS A 268 13.29 -7.77 -11.19
N ARG A 269 13.75 -6.54 -11.30
CA ARG A 269 15.19 -6.30 -11.55
C ARG A 269 15.98 -5.87 -10.35
N GLN A 270 15.34 -5.63 -9.22
CA GLN A 270 16.02 -5.21 -8.00
C GLN A 270 15.91 -6.28 -6.92
N LEU A 271 16.93 -6.38 -6.08
CA LEU A 271 16.89 -7.25 -4.91
C LEU A 271 16.09 -6.57 -3.81
N THR A 272 14.96 -7.18 -3.49
CA THR A 272 13.97 -6.67 -2.53
C THR A 272 14.01 -7.48 -1.25
N PRO A 273 14.05 -6.84 -0.07
CA PRO A 273 14.03 -7.51 1.22
C PRO A 273 12.76 -8.31 1.44
N VAL A 274 12.89 -9.52 2.01
CA VAL A 274 11.75 -10.39 2.35
C VAL A 274 11.82 -11.01 3.73
N GLU A 275 12.99 -11.06 4.36
CA GLU A 275 13.17 -11.63 5.69
C GLU A 275 14.16 -10.82 6.50
N VAL A 276 13.87 -10.72 7.78
CA VAL A 276 14.72 -10.09 8.79
C VAL A 276 15.05 -11.11 9.87
N ALA A 277 16.34 -11.23 10.21
CA ALA A 277 16.76 -12.12 11.29
C ALA A 277 16.53 -11.45 12.65
N ARG A 278 16.04 -12.22 13.61
CA ARG A 278 15.85 -11.79 14.99
C ARG A 278 16.60 -12.72 15.96
N ASP A 279 17.45 -12.15 16.77
CA ASP A 279 18.14 -12.84 17.87
C ASP A 279 17.61 -12.33 19.22
N GLY A 280 16.72 -13.08 19.82
CA GLY A 280 16.05 -12.69 21.07
C GLY A 280 15.27 -11.37 20.91
N ASP A 281 15.59 -10.37 21.73
CA ASP A 281 15.03 -9.03 21.70
C ASP A 281 15.80 -8.05 20.80
N LEU A 282 16.88 -8.53 20.16
CA LEU A 282 17.66 -7.74 19.23
C LEU A 282 17.01 -7.82 17.84
N LEU A 283 16.72 -6.67 17.28
CA LEU A 283 16.44 -6.54 15.87
C LEU A 283 17.74 -6.31 15.10
N PRO A 284 17.78 -6.68 13.82
CA PRO A 284 18.98 -6.55 13.02
C PRO A 284 19.40 -5.08 12.88
N VAL A 285 20.65 -4.90 12.53
CA VAL A 285 21.19 -3.62 12.08
C VAL A 285 20.39 -3.14 10.86
N GLU A 286 20.15 -1.86 10.80
CA GLU A 286 19.49 -1.20 9.67
C GLU A 286 20.05 -1.69 8.32
N HIS A 287 19.17 -2.07 7.40
CA HIS A 287 19.47 -2.67 6.08
C HIS A 287 20.12 -4.07 6.09
N GLU A 288 20.31 -4.73 7.22
CA GLU A 288 20.70 -6.15 7.25
C GLU A 288 19.48 -7.07 7.16
N TYR A 289 19.33 -7.71 6.03
CA TYR A 289 18.23 -8.64 5.77
C TYR A 289 18.73 -10.07 5.68
N ALA A 290 17.98 -10.99 6.29
CA ALA A 290 18.29 -12.42 6.24
C ALA A 290 18.15 -12.97 4.82
N ARG A 291 17.17 -12.46 4.05
CA ARG A 291 16.96 -12.87 2.67
C ARG A 291 16.40 -11.73 1.81
N ARG A 292 16.82 -11.73 0.53
CA ARG A 292 16.27 -10.87 -0.52
C ARG A 292 15.84 -11.73 -1.72
N GLU A 293 14.85 -11.26 -2.48
CA GLU A 293 14.41 -11.87 -3.74
C GLU A 293 14.32 -10.82 -4.85
N GLN A 294 13.99 -11.24 -6.07
CA GLN A 294 13.70 -10.31 -7.15
C GLN A 294 12.45 -9.46 -6.84
N GLY A 295 12.49 -8.20 -7.20
CA GLY A 295 11.40 -7.25 -7.03
C GLY A 295 11.75 -5.90 -7.65
N ASP A 296 11.26 -4.82 -7.06
CA ASP A 296 11.51 -3.44 -7.45
C ASP A 296 12.17 -2.59 -6.36
N ASP A 297 12.90 -3.25 -5.44
CA ASP A 297 13.51 -2.73 -4.20
C ASP A 297 12.51 -2.50 -3.05
N LEU A 298 11.22 -2.43 -3.33
CA LEU A 298 10.19 -2.24 -2.32
C LEU A 298 9.22 -3.43 -2.26
N VAL A 299 8.73 -3.90 -3.40
CA VAL A 299 7.74 -4.97 -3.49
C VAL A 299 8.39 -6.24 -4.04
N PRO A 300 8.41 -7.34 -3.26
CA PRO A 300 8.97 -8.60 -3.70
C PRO A 300 8.07 -9.25 -4.76
N TYR A 301 8.69 -9.74 -5.84
CA TYR A 301 7.95 -10.28 -6.99
C TYR A 301 7.25 -11.59 -6.67
N ARG A 302 8.00 -12.59 -6.21
CA ARG A 302 7.48 -13.94 -5.98
C ARG A 302 6.48 -13.96 -4.81
N THR A 303 6.85 -13.33 -3.72
CA THR A 303 5.99 -13.24 -2.53
C THR A 303 4.64 -12.58 -2.87
N THR A 304 4.64 -11.51 -3.67
CA THR A 304 3.41 -10.87 -4.12
C THR A 304 2.57 -11.79 -5.00
N LEU A 305 3.19 -12.60 -5.86
CA LEU A 305 2.49 -13.58 -6.69
C LEU A 305 1.85 -14.69 -5.87
N ASP A 306 2.60 -15.23 -4.91
CA ASP A 306 2.11 -16.34 -4.10
C ASP A 306 0.89 -15.95 -3.26
N TRP A 307 0.80 -14.69 -2.85
CA TRP A 307 -0.33 -14.16 -2.08
C TRP A 307 -1.47 -13.58 -2.93
N GLY A 308 -1.15 -12.93 -4.04
CA GLY A 308 -2.11 -12.26 -4.91
C GLY A 308 -2.51 -13.05 -6.15
N GLY A 309 -1.70 -14.03 -6.55
CA GLY A 309 -1.76 -14.68 -7.86
C GLY A 309 -3.08 -15.36 -8.20
N SER A 310 -3.76 -15.97 -7.22
CA SER A 310 -5.06 -16.59 -7.44
C SER A 310 -6.20 -15.59 -7.72
N SER A 311 -6.03 -14.33 -7.32
CA SER A 311 -7.03 -13.27 -7.51
C SER A 311 -6.93 -12.58 -8.87
N TYR A 312 -5.75 -12.66 -9.52
CA TYR A 312 -5.45 -11.93 -10.77
C TYR A 312 -5.29 -12.85 -11.98
N GLY A 313 -5.40 -14.18 -11.79
CA GLY A 313 -5.31 -15.15 -12.87
C GLY A 313 -4.00 -15.07 -13.67
N ASP A 314 -4.08 -15.37 -14.99
CA ASP A 314 -2.92 -15.42 -15.88
C ASP A 314 -2.39 -14.03 -16.33
N ARG A 315 -2.79 -12.95 -15.67
CA ARG A 315 -2.49 -11.58 -16.09
C ARG A 315 -1.50 -10.88 -15.18
N VAL A 316 -0.44 -11.57 -14.84
CA VAL A 316 0.71 -10.97 -14.16
C VAL A 316 1.85 -10.81 -15.15
N LEU A 317 2.27 -9.58 -15.36
CA LEU A 317 3.45 -9.26 -16.17
C LEU A 317 4.59 -8.84 -15.25
N GLY A 318 5.68 -9.58 -15.30
CA GLY A 318 6.94 -9.17 -14.68
C GLY A 318 7.64 -8.18 -15.57
N LEU A 319 7.81 -6.94 -15.12
CA LEU A 319 8.54 -5.91 -15.83
C LEU A 319 10.02 -6.24 -15.84
N THR A 320 10.58 -6.37 -17.04
CA THR A 320 11.96 -6.77 -17.29
C THR A 320 12.80 -5.64 -17.90
N GLY A 321 12.21 -4.49 -18.14
CA GLY A 321 12.82 -3.28 -18.66
C GLY A 321 14.02 -2.76 -17.83
N ARG A 322 14.25 -1.48 -17.79
CA ARG A 322 15.32 -0.89 -16.98
C ARG A 322 15.03 -1.10 -15.49
N PRO A 323 16.03 -1.17 -14.61
CA PRO A 323 15.80 -1.17 -13.17
C PRO A 323 15.28 0.21 -12.75
N GLU A 324 14.01 0.48 -13.04
CA GLU A 324 13.34 1.68 -12.55
C GLU A 324 13.10 1.49 -11.05
N ALA A 325 13.37 2.54 -10.29
CA ALA A 325 12.98 2.55 -8.90
C ALA A 325 11.45 2.39 -8.79
N HIS A 326 10.98 1.71 -7.76
CA HIS A 326 9.57 1.47 -7.48
C HIS A 326 8.67 2.68 -7.77
N ALA A 327 9.10 3.88 -7.34
CA ALA A 327 8.35 5.12 -7.52
C ALA A 327 8.10 5.48 -8.99
N PHE A 328 8.93 5.03 -9.94
CA PHE A 328 8.86 5.38 -11.35
C PHE A 328 8.30 4.28 -12.26
N LEU A 329 7.82 3.16 -11.70
CA LEU A 329 7.21 2.09 -12.48
C LEU A 329 6.07 2.57 -13.38
N CYS A 330 5.32 3.59 -12.98
CA CYS A 330 4.27 4.21 -13.78
C CYS A 330 4.78 5.01 -14.99
N ASN A 331 6.07 5.30 -15.07
CA ASN A 331 6.72 5.92 -16.23
C ASN A 331 7.52 4.92 -17.06
N ASP A 332 7.62 3.66 -16.60
CA ASP A 332 8.31 2.60 -17.35
C ASP A 332 7.60 2.34 -18.69
N PRO A 333 8.34 2.32 -19.83
CA PRO A 333 7.74 2.11 -21.15
C PRO A 333 6.99 0.77 -21.30
N GLU A 334 7.49 -0.30 -20.67
CA GLU A 334 6.87 -1.63 -20.71
C GLU A 334 5.55 -1.61 -19.92
N ALA A 335 5.54 -0.98 -18.75
CA ALA A 335 4.33 -0.82 -17.92
C ALA A 335 3.28 0.04 -18.63
N LEU A 336 3.69 1.14 -19.25
CA LEU A 336 2.80 2.03 -20.01
C LEU A 336 2.16 1.32 -21.20
N ASP A 337 2.96 0.61 -21.98
CA ASP A 337 2.48 -0.09 -23.17
C ASP A 337 1.54 -1.25 -22.77
N ALA A 338 1.90 -2.03 -21.75
CA ALA A 338 1.03 -3.08 -21.22
C ALA A 338 -0.29 -2.52 -20.70
N THR A 339 -0.25 -1.40 -19.96
CA THR A 339 -1.44 -0.72 -19.45
C THR A 339 -2.34 -0.26 -20.59
N ARG A 340 -1.79 0.46 -21.58
CA ARG A 340 -2.58 0.96 -22.73
C ARG A 340 -3.22 -0.18 -23.52
N ARG A 341 -2.47 -1.25 -23.83
CA ARG A 341 -3.02 -2.43 -24.52
C ARG A 341 -4.13 -3.08 -23.71
N PHE A 342 -3.95 -3.23 -22.41
CA PHE A 342 -4.97 -3.82 -21.55
C PHE A 342 -6.25 -2.98 -21.46
N LEU A 343 -6.11 -1.65 -21.38
CA LEU A 343 -7.25 -0.73 -21.35
C LEU A 343 -7.98 -0.63 -22.70
N ALA A 344 -7.26 -0.81 -23.80
CA ALA A 344 -7.80 -0.75 -25.16
C ALA A 344 -8.40 -2.09 -25.66
N ALA A 345 -8.06 -3.21 -25.03
CA ALA A 345 -8.56 -4.52 -25.45
C ALA A 345 -10.08 -4.57 -25.34
N ASP A 346 -10.74 -5.15 -26.36
CA ASP A 346 -12.16 -5.52 -26.27
C ASP A 346 -12.36 -6.44 -25.06
N ALA A 347 -13.57 -6.44 -24.48
CA ALA A 347 -13.86 -7.23 -23.29
C ALA A 347 -13.31 -8.66 -23.47
N PRO A 348 -12.37 -9.13 -22.66
CA PRO A 348 -11.80 -10.44 -22.86
C PRO A 348 -12.86 -11.51 -22.64
N PRO A 349 -12.60 -12.70 -23.14
CA PRO A 349 -13.42 -13.86 -22.82
C PRO A 349 -13.52 -14.01 -21.29
N PRO A 350 -14.61 -14.60 -20.79
CA PRO A 350 -14.76 -14.84 -19.36
C PRO A 350 -13.50 -15.57 -18.83
N PRO A 351 -13.05 -15.28 -17.61
CA PRO A 351 -11.85 -15.89 -17.08
C PRO A 351 -11.98 -17.42 -17.14
N THR A 352 -11.03 -18.07 -17.79
CA THR A 352 -10.86 -19.51 -17.68
C THR A 352 -10.63 -19.84 -16.19
N ALA A 353 -11.14 -20.97 -15.73
CA ALA A 353 -10.94 -21.40 -14.36
C ALA A 353 -9.46 -21.31 -13.99
N PRO A 354 -9.11 -20.83 -12.78
CA PRO A 354 -7.73 -20.71 -12.35
C PRO A 354 -7.07 -22.08 -12.49
N PRO A 355 -5.79 -22.15 -12.93
CA PRO A 355 -5.05 -23.41 -12.94
C PRO A 355 -5.07 -24.01 -11.52
N ALA A 356 -5.26 -25.31 -11.45
CA ALA A 356 -5.23 -26.02 -10.19
C ALA A 356 -3.94 -25.66 -9.45
N ARG A 357 -4.07 -25.22 -8.20
CA ARG A 357 -2.94 -24.84 -7.35
C ARG A 357 -1.96 -26.01 -7.34
N ALA A 358 -0.73 -25.80 -7.78
CA ALA A 358 0.31 -26.80 -7.65
C ALA A 358 0.46 -27.12 -6.15
N PRO A 359 0.38 -28.40 -5.76
CA PRO A 359 0.69 -28.75 -4.38
C PRO A 359 2.16 -28.48 -4.16
N ASP A 360 2.47 -27.87 -3.07
CA ASP A 360 3.82 -27.72 -2.56
C ASP A 360 4.61 -26.49 -3.04
N SER A 361 4.39 -25.40 -2.36
CA SER A 361 5.43 -24.43 -2.13
C SER A 361 5.85 -24.52 -0.65
N SER A 362 7.15 -24.56 -0.41
CA SER A 362 7.76 -24.50 0.92
C SER A 362 7.51 -23.17 1.67
N TYR A 363 6.48 -22.45 1.30
CA TYR A 363 5.96 -21.29 2.01
C TYR A 363 5.16 -21.81 3.21
N HIS A 364 5.78 -21.72 4.35
CA HIS A 364 5.09 -21.92 5.64
C HIS A 364 3.97 -20.89 5.73
N GLY A 365 2.76 -21.36 5.70
CA GLY A 365 1.48 -20.67 5.54
C GLY A 365 1.34 -19.30 6.22
N ALA A 366 0.34 -18.58 5.74
CA ALA A 366 -0.11 -17.34 6.38
C ALA A 366 -0.19 -17.48 7.89
N ILE A 367 0.12 -16.41 8.59
CA ILE A 367 -0.19 -16.32 10.01
C ILE A 367 -1.70 -16.50 10.13
N PRO A 368 -2.20 -17.51 10.86
CA PRO A 368 -3.63 -17.63 11.05
C PRO A 368 -4.10 -16.39 11.82
N VAL A 369 -4.81 -15.53 11.12
CA VAL A 369 -5.48 -14.42 11.76
C VAL A 369 -6.77 -14.99 12.33
N THR A 370 -6.77 -15.26 13.61
CA THR A 370 -8.00 -15.63 14.31
C THR A 370 -8.84 -14.39 14.46
N ALA A 371 -9.88 -14.27 13.64
CA ALA A 371 -10.89 -13.24 13.85
C ALA A 371 -11.49 -13.43 15.24
N ASP A 372 -11.46 -12.39 16.05
CA ASP A 372 -12.25 -12.35 17.28
C ASP A 372 -13.72 -12.21 16.86
N PRO A 373 -14.58 -13.21 17.12
CA PRO A 373 -15.97 -13.19 16.67
C PRO A 373 -16.84 -12.15 17.43
N THR A 374 -16.25 -11.37 18.33
CA THR A 374 -16.99 -10.42 19.20
C THR A 374 -16.98 -8.98 18.68
N VAL A 375 -16.26 -8.67 17.59
CA VAL A 375 -16.25 -7.32 17.02
C VAL A 375 -17.43 -7.18 16.05
N PRO A 376 -18.43 -6.33 16.34
CA PRO A 376 -19.55 -6.10 15.45
C PRO A 376 -19.06 -5.40 14.17
N VAL A 377 -19.41 -5.97 13.02
CA VAL A 377 -19.26 -5.29 11.72
C VAL A 377 -20.16 -4.05 11.75
N PRO A 378 -19.62 -2.83 11.58
CA PRO A 378 -20.47 -1.64 11.50
C PRO A 378 -21.42 -1.76 10.32
N GLY A 379 -22.72 -1.61 10.55
CA GLY A 379 -23.78 -1.61 9.54
C GLY A 379 -23.74 -0.39 8.62
#